data_8ffd853804eb6a503e024dadad920a15
#
_entry.id   8ffd853804eb6a503e024dadad920a15
#
_cell.length_a   1.000
_cell.length_b   1.000
_cell.length_c   1.000
_cell.angle_alpha   90.00
_cell.angle_beta   90.00
_cell.angle_gamma   90.00
#
_symmetry.space_group_name_H-M   'P 1'
#
loop_
_entity.id
_entity.type
_entity.pdbx_description
1 polymer ?
#
loop_
_entity_poly.entity_id
_entity_poly.type
_entity_poly.pdbx_seq_one_letter_code
_entity_poly.pdbx_strand_id
1 'polypeptide(L)'
;MKKDKNIAQFLIDKLESNGVEYVFGYPGEQVLPIYEALRKSNIKHILMRHEQAAAHAADAYARITGKYGVCLATAGPGAMNLVMGVSAAYKDNVPLIVITGDVSSDVKGEDTFQDMDINAVFKPITVKSYNSNTPEKLENNIEEVFSYNKQGITGPFHINISKDIQIRPMNVDHKVIESRKIKLPLEYDIKDTIKSIEDAKKPLIIVGSGIIYAKAFEQLNTFIDKTEIPLVTTYSARGIIPETNDKNLGLVGTRGTKEANYASEEADLILALGTRLSDRTRSHINTSNIIQVNTKNQQKNAEIFYQNHIKEFLEELNKNKLPKTSKNWIEEILSQKDTTPKKYTQTEKLHPEKAIQTILKQLNENVTITLDAGTTPTYFTIDSKLNKHSQMLFPGGLGPMGYSLPASIGASFARPDDIIFATTSDGSVQMTIEELAVISTYQLPIIIFIINNNVLGIIKQWQEMANTPKYQVDLKNPDFVQIANAYSIEADNITSLKTLETKLEEAIKDRKPHLFNINVEDIPIPLPK
;
A
#
# COMPACT_ATOMS: atom_id res chain seq x y z
N MET A 1 -44.71 10.31 -3.26
CA MET A 1 -44.08 9.67 -4.42
C MET A 1 -42.59 9.47 -4.09
N LYS A 2 -42.12 8.22 -3.90
CA LYS A 2 -40.67 7.95 -3.88
C LYS A 2 -40.15 8.42 -5.25
N LYS A 3 -39.26 9.44 -5.28
CA LYS A 3 -38.56 9.79 -6.51
C LYS A 3 -37.80 8.53 -6.94
N ASP A 4 -38.06 8.06 -8.15
CA ASP A 4 -37.32 6.95 -8.73
C ASP A 4 -35.84 7.31 -8.67
N LYS A 5 -35.04 6.46 -7.97
CA LYS A 5 -33.59 6.65 -7.84
C LYS A 5 -32.97 6.47 -9.23
N ASN A 6 -32.03 7.35 -9.59
CA ASN A 6 -31.24 7.14 -10.80
C ASN A 6 -30.01 6.25 -10.50
N ILE A 7 -29.31 5.85 -11.55
CA ILE A 7 -28.12 4.97 -11.45
C ILE A 7 -27.03 5.59 -10.60
N ALA A 8 -26.76 6.90 -10.69
CA ALA A 8 -25.76 7.57 -9.87
C ALA A 8 -26.11 7.47 -8.38
N GLN A 9 -27.37 7.70 -8.01
CA GLN A 9 -27.82 7.55 -6.62
C GLN A 9 -27.73 6.10 -6.14
N PHE A 10 -28.11 5.13 -7.00
CA PHE A 10 -27.99 3.71 -6.68
C PHE A 10 -26.53 3.31 -6.40
N LEU A 11 -25.58 3.75 -7.25
CA LEU A 11 -24.15 3.49 -7.06
C LEU A 11 -23.68 4.00 -5.69
N ILE A 12 -23.99 5.24 -5.35
CA ILE A 12 -23.57 5.85 -4.07
C ILE A 12 -24.22 5.14 -2.89
N ASP A 13 -25.51 4.82 -2.95
CA ASP A 13 -26.20 4.07 -1.90
C ASP A 13 -25.57 2.69 -1.68
N LYS A 14 -25.12 2.01 -2.76
CA LYS A 14 -24.43 0.73 -2.67
C LYS A 14 -23.04 0.86 -2.07
N LEU A 15 -22.28 1.89 -2.40
CA LEU A 15 -21.00 2.17 -1.77
C LEU A 15 -21.18 2.42 -0.26
N GLU A 16 -22.13 3.28 0.11
CA GLU A 16 -22.43 3.63 1.49
C GLU A 16 -22.88 2.41 2.32
N SER A 17 -23.80 1.61 1.78
CA SER A 17 -24.31 0.40 2.45
C SER A 17 -23.26 -0.71 2.62
N ASN A 18 -22.17 -0.68 1.85
CA ASN A 18 -21.03 -1.55 2.00
C ASN A 18 -19.87 -0.93 2.80
N GLY A 19 -20.11 0.18 3.50
CA GLY A 19 -19.19 0.78 4.45
C GLY A 19 -18.09 1.65 3.84
N VAL A 20 -18.31 2.18 2.64
CA VAL A 20 -17.44 3.22 2.06
C VAL A 20 -17.72 4.54 2.79
N GLU A 21 -16.69 5.13 3.37
CA GLU A 21 -16.76 6.37 4.14
C GLU A 21 -16.19 7.57 3.37
N TYR A 22 -15.20 7.32 2.51
CA TYR A 22 -14.49 8.35 1.75
C TYR A 22 -14.41 8.02 0.27
N VAL A 23 -14.51 9.04 -0.58
CA VAL A 23 -14.19 8.99 -2.01
C VAL A 23 -13.16 10.09 -2.29
N PHE A 24 -12.02 9.71 -2.84
CA PHE A 24 -10.97 10.63 -3.27
C PHE A 24 -11.12 10.92 -4.76
N GLY A 25 -11.13 12.17 -5.16
CA GLY A 25 -11.35 12.43 -6.59
C GLY A 25 -11.27 13.88 -6.99
N TYR A 26 -11.42 14.08 -8.30
CA TYR A 26 -11.49 15.40 -8.92
C TYR A 26 -12.75 15.47 -9.82
N PRO A 27 -13.60 16.51 -9.65
CA PRO A 27 -14.83 16.62 -10.42
C PRO A 27 -14.57 16.95 -11.90
N GLY A 28 -15.44 16.45 -12.78
CA GLY A 28 -15.42 16.78 -14.18
C GLY A 28 -16.81 16.52 -14.80
N GLU A 29 -16.99 16.96 -16.04
CA GLU A 29 -18.30 16.97 -16.69
C GLU A 29 -18.98 15.60 -16.74
N GLN A 30 -18.20 14.54 -17.03
CA GLN A 30 -18.77 13.20 -17.27
C GLN A 30 -19.15 12.44 -15.99
N VAL A 31 -18.98 13.06 -14.80
CA VAL A 31 -19.32 12.46 -13.49
C VAL A 31 -20.21 13.36 -12.62
N LEU A 32 -20.72 14.46 -13.14
CA LEU A 32 -21.55 15.40 -12.39
C LEU A 32 -22.77 14.72 -11.71
N PRO A 33 -23.50 13.77 -12.34
CA PRO A 33 -24.60 13.10 -11.65
C PRO A 33 -24.13 12.27 -10.44
N ILE A 34 -22.93 11.67 -10.50
CA ILE A 34 -22.33 10.94 -9.37
C ILE A 34 -21.98 11.92 -8.25
N TYR A 35 -21.39 13.08 -8.56
CA TYR A 35 -21.10 14.13 -7.58
C TYR A 35 -22.35 14.68 -6.91
N GLU A 36 -23.47 14.84 -7.66
CA GLU A 36 -24.75 15.24 -7.07
C GLU A 36 -25.30 14.16 -6.14
N ALA A 37 -25.11 12.90 -6.43
CA ALA A 37 -25.47 11.79 -5.54
C ALA A 37 -24.59 11.78 -4.28
N LEU A 38 -23.27 11.96 -4.41
CA LEU A 38 -22.32 12.10 -3.30
C LEU A 38 -22.71 13.24 -2.35
N ARG A 39 -23.06 14.41 -2.90
CA ARG A 39 -23.50 15.57 -2.10
C ARG A 39 -24.69 15.27 -1.18
N LYS A 40 -25.51 14.26 -1.53
CA LYS A 40 -26.71 13.85 -0.77
C LYS A 40 -26.49 12.65 0.14
N SER A 41 -25.30 12.05 0.13
CA SER A 41 -24.92 10.88 0.93
C SER A 41 -24.14 11.28 2.18
N ASN A 42 -23.86 10.31 3.06
CA ASN A 42 -22.95 10.49 4.18
C ASN A 42 -21.48 10.20 3.80
N ILE A 43 -21.21 9.75 2.59
CA ILE A 43 -19.84 9.54 2.09
C ILE A 43 -19.16 10.90 1.94
N LYS A 44 -17.99 11.06 2.54
CA LYS A 44 -17.20 12.28 2.45
C LYS A 44 -16.36 12.25 1.18
N HIS A 45 -16.53 13.24 0.32
CA HIS A 45 -15.66 13.44 -0.83
C HIS A 45 -14.45 14.29 -0.44
N ILE A 46 -13.25 13.80 -0.74
CA ILE A 46 -11.99 14.53 -0.56
C ILE A 46 -11.56 15.05 -1.93
N LEU A 47 -11.56 16.38 -2.05
CA LEU A 47 -11.17 17.05 -3.29
C LEU A 47 -9.65 17.09 -3.41
N MET A 48 -9.11 16.15 -4.16
CA MET A 48 -7.68 16.10 -4.51
C MET A 48 -7.34 17.16 -5.57
N ARG A 49 -6.07 17.34 -5.88
CA ARG A 49 -5.63 18.28 -6.92
C ARG A 49 -5.21 17.60 -8.22
N HIS A 50 -4.97 16.28 -8.13
CA HIS A 50 -4.66 15.44 -9.29
C HIS A 50 -5.24 14.05 -9.10
N GLU A 51 -5.72 13.40 -10.16
CA GLU A 51 -6.35 12.07 -10.07
C GLU A 51 -5.34 10.97 -9.72
N GLN A 52 -4.08 11.08 -10.13
CA GLN A 52 -3.02 10.18 -9.66
C GLN A 52 -2.95 10.17 -8.14
N ALA A 53 -2.98 11.35 -7.54
CA ALA A 53 -2.97 11.53 -6.09
C ALA A 53 -4.25 10.97 -5.44
N ALA A 54 -5.41 11.10 -6.09
CA ALA A 54 -6.66 10.49 -5.62
C ALA A 54 -6.54 8.96 -5.51
N ALA A 55 -5.93 8.31 -6.51
CA ALA A 55 -5.71 6.87 -6.48
C ALA A 55 -4.69 6.45 -5.40
N HIS A 56 -3.61 7.23 -5.18
CA HIS A 56 -2.64 6.98 -4.12
C HIS A 56 -3.22 7.19 -2.71
N ALA A 57 -4.07 8.20 -2.52
CA ALA A 57 -4.77 8.41 -1.24
C ALA A 57 -5.75 7.27 -0.94
N ALA A 58 -6.52 6.83 -1.95
CA ALA A 58 -7.40 5.67 -1.85
C ALA A 58 -6.61 4.37 -1.55
N ASP A 59 -5.45 4.18 -2.18
CA ASP A 59 -4.53 3.06 -1.91
C ASP A 59 -4.08 3.03 -0.45
N ALA A 60 -3.60 4.15 0.08
CA ALA A 60 -3.16 4.25 1.47
C ALA A 60 -4.29 3.99 2.46
N TYR A 61 -5.48 4.56 2.21
CA TYR A 61 -6.67 4.30 3.03
C TYR A 61 -7.01 2.81 3.07
N ALA A 62 -6.98 2.14 1.92
CA ALA A 62 -7.28 0.72 1.81
C ALA A 62 -6.23 -0.17 2.51
N ARG A 63 -4.94 0.15 2.39
CA ARG A 63 -3.86 -0.58 3.08
C ARG A 63 -4.02 -0.57 4.60
N ILE A 64 -4.44 0.56 5.15
CA ILE A 64 -4.60 0.75 6.59
C ILE A 64 -5.87 0.07 7.10
N THR A 65 -6.99 0.32 6.42
CA THR A 65 -8.31 -0.10 6.91
C THR A 65 -8.69 -1.52 6.53
N GLY A 66 -8.06 -2.07 5.48
CA GLY A 66 -8.48 -3.33 4.85
C GLY A 66 -9.84 -3.24 4.14
N LYS A 67 -10.45 -2.03 4.07
CA LYS A 67 -11.67 -1.72 3.31
C LYS A 67 -11.31 -1.33 1.89
N TYR A 68 -12.30 -1.22 1.00
CA TYR A 68 -12.08 -0.59 -0.30
C TYR A 68 -11.72 0.89 -0.15
N GLY A 69 -10.61 1.31 -0.76
CA GLY A 69 -10.38 2.69 -1.11
C GLY A 69 -11.12 3.03 -2.40
N VAL A 70 -11.75 4.19 -2.47
CA VAL A 70 -12.53 4.59 -3.65
C VAL A 70 -11.97 5.84 -4.27
N CYS A 71 -11.66 5.80 -5.58
CA CYS A 71 -11.28 6.99 -6.35
C CYS A 71 -12.23 7.22 -7.51
N LEU A 72 -12.47 8.50 -7.84
CA LEU A 72 -13.43 8.95 -8.82
C LEU A 72 -12.82 10.00 -9.74
N ALA A 73 -12.91 9.79 -11.06
CA ALA A 73 -12.46 10.74 -12.06
C ALA A 73 -13.41 10.83 -13.27
N THR A 74 -13.31 11.92 -14.00
CA THR A 74 -14.02 12.12 -15.25
C THR A 74 -13.44 11.27 -16.40
N ALA A 75 -14.06 11.29 -17.56
CA ALA A 75 -13.60 10.63 -18.77
C ALA A 75 -12.28 11.23 -19.31
N GLY A 76 -11.68 10.56 -20.27
CA GLY A 76 -10.51 11.02 -20.99
C GLY A 76 -9.33 11.32 -20.08
N PRO A 77 -8.87 12.57 -19.98
CA PRO A 77 -7.67 12.93 -19.21
C PRO A 77 -7.76 12.55 -17.73
N GLY A 78 -8.95 12.70 -17.09
CA GLY A 78 -9.12 12.35 -15.69
C GLY A 78 -8.95 10.85 -15.44
N ALA A 79 -9.55 10.01 -16.29
CA ALA A 79 -9.36 8.57 -16.22
C ALA A 79 -7.90 8.18 -16.47
N MET A 80 -7.23 8.79 -17.45
CA MET A 80 -5.82 8.49 -17.77
C MET A 80 -4.88 8.85 -16.62
N ASN A 81 -5.15 9.92 -15.90
CA ASN A 81 -4.35 10.33 -14.74
C ASN A 81 -4.43 9.33 -13.56
N LEU A 82 -5.48 8.52 -13.45
CA LEU A 82 -5.59 7.46 -12.42
C LEU A 82 -4.63 6.28 -12.65
N VAL A 83 -4.15 6.07 -13.88
CA VAL A 83 -3.44 4.84 -14.31
C VAL A 83 -2.25 4.51 -13.41
N MET A 84 -1.42 5.49 -13.04
CA MET A 84 -0.24 5.27 -12.20
C MET A 84 -0.64 4.73 -10.81
N GLY A 85 -1.56 5.40 -10.13
CA GLY A 85 -1.98 5.00 -8.79
C GLY A 85 -2.69 3.64 -8.78
N VAL A 86 -3.55 3.39 -9.76
CA VAL A 86 -4.25 2.11 -9.91
C VAL A 86 -3.26 0.97 -10.23
N SER A 87 -2.24 1.24 -11.06
CA SER A 87 -1.18 0.26 -11.36
C SER A 87 -0.37 -0.11 -10.11
N ALA A 88 -0.08 0.87 -9.24
CA ALA A 88 0.61 0.63 -7.97
C ALA A 88 -0.22 -0.27 -7.05
N ALA A 89 -1.50 0.04 -6.90
CA ALA A 89 -2.44 -0.76 -6.13
C ALA A 89 -2.59 -2.19 -6.69
N TYR A 90 -2.65 -2.34 -8.02
CA TYR A 90 -2.74 -3.65 -8.69
C TYR A 90 -1.54 -4.53 -8.39
N LYS A 91 -0.33 -3.96 -8.46
CA LYS A 91 0.90 -4.70 -8.17
C LYS A 91 0.96 -5.22 -6.72
N ASP A 92 0.34 -4.52 -5.79
CA ASP A 92 0.33 -4.91 -4.38
C ASP A 92 -1.01 -5.53 -3.92
N ASN A 93 -1.94 -5.77 -4.86
CA ASN A 93 -3.27 -6.33 -4.61
C ASN A 93 -4.10 -5.51 -3.59
N VAL A 94 -3.94 -4.20 -3.59
CA VAL A 94 -4.69 -3.31 -2.68
C VAL A 94 -6.14 -3.19 -3.16
N PRO A 95 -7.13 -3.35 -2.28
CA PRO A 95 -8.54 -3.28 -2.67
C PRO A 95 -8.95 -1.85 -3.02
N LEU A 96 -9.16 -1.56 -4.30
CA LEU A 96 -9.68 -0.29 -4.79
C LEU A 96 -10.96 -0.47 -5.61
N ILE A 97 -11.86 0.50 -5.51
CA ILE A 97 -12.93 0.72 -6.49
C ILE A 97 -12.58 2.00 -7.25
N VAL A 98 -12.32 1.85 -8.53
CA VAL A 98 -11.95 2.93 -9.44
C VAL A 98 -13.18 3.27 -10.28
N ILE A 99 -13.73 4.45 -10.10
CA ILE A 99 -14.94 4.89 -10.83
C ILE A 99 -14.52 5.94 -11.84
N THR A 100 -14.88 5.72 -13.10
CA THR A 100 -14.69 6.72 -14.17
C THR A 100 -16.00 7.04 -14.85
N GLY A 101 -16.17 8.32 -15.19
CA GLY A 101 -17.16 8.71 -16.18
C GLY A 101 -16.74 8.32 -17.58
N ASP A 102 -17.70 8.29 -18.49
CA ASP A 102 -17.46 8.13 -19.92
C ASP A 102 -18.35 9.12 -20.69
N VAL A 103 -18.02 9.36 -21.95
CA VAL A 103 -18.87 10.13 -22.85
C VAL A 103 -20.24 9.45 -22.98
N SER A 104 -21.26 10.20 -23.44
CA SER A 104 -22.59 9.62 -23.68
C SER A 104 -22.52 8.44 -24.64
N SER A 105 -23.32 7.41 -24.35
CA SER A 105 -23.27 6.14 -25.09
C SER A 105 -23.67 6.25 -26.58
N ASP A 106 -24.39 7.27 -26.95
CA ASP A 106 -24.84 7.58 -28.33
C ASP A 106 -23.71 8.17 -29.21
N VAL A 107 -22.69 8.75 -28.61
CA VAL A 107 -21.56 9.37 -29.34
C VAL A 107 -20.22 8.65 -29.11
N LYS A 108 -20.25 7.56 -28.35
CA LYS A 108 -19.04 6.79 -28.05
C LYS A 108 -18.49 6.09 -29.30
N GLY A 109 -17.19 6.28 -29.56
CA GLY A 109 -16.53 5.76 -30.76
C GLY A 109 -16.62 6.66 -32.00
N GLU A 110 -17.21 7.86 -31.87
CA GLU A 110 -17.33 8.84 -32.94
C GLU A 110 -16.26 9.96 -32.88
N ASP A 111 -15.13 9.69 -32.24
CA ASP A 111 -14.02 10.66 -32.06
C ASP A 111 -14.48 11.96 -31.35
N THR A 112 -15.37 11.82 -30.38
CA THR A 112 -15.88 12.96 -29.62
C THR A 112 -14.88 13.42 -28.56
N PHE A 113 -15.06 14.64 -28.05
CA PHE A 113 -14.23 15.21 -27.00
C PHE A 113 -14.18 14.30 -25.75
N GLN A 114 -12.97 13.95 -25.30
CA GLN A 114 -12.68 13.04 -24.18
C GLN A 114 -13.08 11.55 -24.41
N ASP A 115 -13.47 11.15 -25.61
CA ASP A 115 -13.72 9.74 -25.90
C ASP A 115 -12.43 8.94 -25.97
N MET A 116 -12.38 7.85 -25.22
CA MET A 116 -11.28 6.89 -25.19
C MET A 116 -11.79 5.51 -24.79
N ASP A 117 -11.13 4.45 -25.22
CA ASP A 117 -11.40 3.10 -24.70
C ASP A 117 -10.78 2.94 -23.29
N ILE A 118 -11.45 3.57 -22.31
CA ILE A 118 -11.01 3.56 -20.90
C ILE A 118 -10.94 2.12 -20.37
N ASN A 119 -11.87 1.27 -20.75
CA ASN A 119 -11.90 -0.12 -20.30
C ASN A 119 -10.67 -0.92 -20.79
N ALA A 120 -10.23 -0.71 -22.02
CA ALA A 120 -9.01 -1.35 -22.53
C ALA A 120 -7.77 -0.92 -21.76
N VAL A 121 -7.67 0.38 -21.39
CA VAL A 121 -6.55 0.91 -20.58
C VAL A 121 -6.53 0.29 -19.18
N PHE A 122 -7.68 0.19 -18.52
CA PHE A 122 -7.74 -0.33 -17.14
C PHE A 122 -7.72 -1.86 -17.03
N LYS A 123 -8.05 -2.60 -18.09
CA LYS A 123 -8.08 -4.06 -18.10
C LYS A 123 -6.79 -4.72 -17.60
N PRO A 124 -5.56 -4.34 -18.02
CA PRO A 124 -4.32 -4.96 -17.58
C PRO A 124 -3.87 -4.56 -16.17
N ILE A 125 -4.46 -3.51 -15.58
CA ILE A 125 -4.06 -2.94 -14.28
C ILE A 125 -5.15 -3.07 -13.22
N THR A 126 -6.18 -3.89 -13.47
CA THR A 126 -7.27 -4.16 -12.53
C THR A 126 -7.54 -5.67 -12.47
N VAL A 127 -8.19 -6.12 -11.40
CA VAL A 127 -8.71 -7.50 -11.31
C VAL A 127 -9.79 -7.68 -12.39
N LYS A 128 -10.63 -6.67 -12.53
CA LYS A 128 -11.66 -6.61 -13.58
C LYS A 128 -12.01 -5.17 -13.90
N SER A 129 -12.24 -4.88 -15.18
CA SER A 129 -12.70 -3.60 -15.68
C SER A 129 -14.10 -3.79 -16.29
N TYR A 130 -15.07 -3.05 -15.76
CA TYR A 130 -16.48 -3.17 -16.15
C TYR A 130 -16.93 -1.96 -16.95
N ASN A 131 -17.63 -2.22 -18.05
CA ASN A 131 -18.42 -1.22 -18.77
C ASN A 131 -19.87 -1.33 -18.32
N SER A 132 -20.32 -0.45 -17.42
CA SER A 132 -21.64 -0.47 -16.80
C SER A 132 -22.62 0.40 -17.58
N ASN A 133 -22.93 -0.02 -18.80
CA ASN A 133 -23.76 0.73 -19.77
C ASN A 133 -25.27 0.46 -19.66
N THR A 134 -25.73 -0.28 -18.67
CA THR A 134 -27.16 -0.43 -18.31
C THR A 134 -27.29 -0.52 -16.78
N PRO A 135 -28.53 -0.23 -16.24
CA PRO A 135 -28.80 -0.37 -14.81
C PRO A 135 -28.49 -1.76 -14.27
N GLU A 136 -28.89 -2.82 -14.98
CA GLU A 136 -28.69 -4.22 -14.57
C GLU A 136 -27.22 -4.59 -14.55
N LYS A 137 -26.44 -4.10 -15.52
CA LYS A 137 -24.98 -4.34 -15.53
C LYS A 137 -24.31 -3.65 -14.37
N LEU A 138 -24.68 -2.42 -14.02
CA LEU A 138 -24.08 -1.74 -12.87
C LEU A 138 -24.40 -2.49 -11.57
N GLU A 139 -25.66 -2.90 -11.36
CA GLU A 139 -26.05 -3.66 -10.18
C GLU A 139 -25.22 -4.95 -10.05
N ASN A 140 -25.16 -5.73 -11.13
CA ASN A 140 -24.37 -6.97 -11.17
C ASN A 140 -22.89 -6.73 -10.91
N ASN A 141 -22.31 -5.70 -11.52
CA ASN A 141 -20.90 -5.40 -11.42
C ASN A 141 -20.51 -4.96 -10.01
N ILE A 142 -21.30 -4.10 -9.36
CA ILE A 142 -21.00 -3.62 -8.01
C ILE A 142 -21.18 -4.73 -6.97
N GLU A 143 -22.20 -5.59 -7.09
CA GLU A 143 -22.38 -6.75 -6.23
C GLU A 143 -21.23 -7.74 -6.40
N GLU A 144 -20.77 -7.97 -7.63
CA GLU A 144 -19.61 -8.82 -7.90
C GLU A 144 -18.35 -8.27 -7.25
N VAL A 145 -18.09 -6.95 -7.33
CA VAL A 145 -16.93 -6.30 -6.68
C VAL A 145 -16.93 -6.57 -5.17
N PHE A 146 -18.04 -6.34 -4.49
CA PHE A 146 -18.11 -6.60 -3.05
C PHE A 146 -18.09 -8.09 -2.68
N SER A 147 -18.56 -8.95 -3.57
CA SER A 147 -18.46 -10.40 -3.42
C SER A 147 -17.02 -10.88 -3.45
N TYR A 148 -16.17 -10.34 -4.33
CA TYR A 148 -14.74 -10.66 -4.39
C TYR A 148 -14.03 -10.35 -3.06
N ASN A 149 -14.29 -9.20 -2.46
CA ASN A 149 -13.68 -8.81 -1.19
C ASN A 149 -14.08 -9.73 -0.04
N LYS A 150 -15.37 -10.09 0.03
CA LYS A 150 -15.87 -11.07 1.03
C LYS A 150 -15.18 -12.43 0.92
N GLN A 151 -14.65 -12.75 -0.25
CA GLN A 151 -13.94 -13.99 -0.55
C GLN A 151 -12.41 -13.82 -0.50
N GLY A 152 -11.90 -12.70 0.04
CA GLY A 152 -10.48 -12.44 0.20
C GLY A 152 -9.72 -12.20 -1.12
N ILE A 153 -10.43 -12.02 -2.23
CA ILE A 153 -9.82 -11.67 -3.52
C ILE A 153 -9.74 -10.15 -3.60
N THR A 154 -8.55 -9.62 -3.50
CA THR A 154 -8.27 -8.18 -3.42
C THR A 154 -7.54 -7.65 -4.64
N GLY A 155 -7.62 -6.35 -4.83
CA GLY A 155 -7.00 -5.59 -5.93
C GLY A 155 -7.97 -4.53 -6.44
N PRO A 156 -7.54 -3.69 -7.39
CA PRO A 156 -8.40 -2.69 -7.97
C PRO A 156 -9.44 -3.29 -8.92
N PHE A 157 -10.66 -2.77 -8.81
CA PHE A 157 -11.77 -3.00 -9.73
C PHE A 157 -12.15 -1.70 -10.37
N HIS A 158 -12.35 -1.69 -11.68
CA HIS A 158 -12.72 -0.50 -12.42
C HIS A 158 -14.18 -0.56 -12.89
N ILE A 159 -14.93 0.51 -12.65
CA ILE A 159 -16.31 0.68 -13.05
C ILE A 159 -16.42 1.94 -13.91
N ASN A 160 -16.62 1.76 -15.22
CA ASN A 160 -16.81 2.84 -16.17
C ASN A 160 -18.31 3.04 -16.45
N ILE A 161 -18.81 4.30 -16.38
CA ILE A 161 -20.23 4.60 -16.50
C ILE A 161 -20.42 5.84 -17.37
N SER A 162 -21.05 5.68 -18.55
CA SER A 162 -21.38 6.79 -19.44
C SER A 162 -22.33 7.80 -18.79
N LYS A 163 -22.16 9.09 -19.11
CA LYS A 163 -22.91 10.20 -18.51
C LYS A 163 -24.42 10.05 -18.63
N ASP A 164 -24.92 9.65 -19.80
CA ASP A 164 -26.35 9.43 -20.07
C ASP A 164 -26.92 8.28 -19.23
N ILE A 165 -26.09 7.25 -18.95
CA ILE A 165 -26.48 6.11 -18.12
C ILE A 165 -26.64 6.52 -16.66
N GLN A 166 -25.77 7.39 -16.14
CA GLN A 166 -25.79 7.83 -14.73
C GLN A 166 -27.14 8.46 -14.31
N ILE A 167 -27.84 9.12 -15.26
CA ILE A 167 -29.12 9.79 -14.99
C ILE A 167 -30.37 8.92 -15.24
N ARG A 168 -30.21 7.74 -15.84
CA ARG A 168 -31.34 6.83 -16.10
C ARG A 168 -31.99 6.34 -14.82
N PRO A 169 -33.33 6.17 -14.77
CA PRO A 169 -34.01 5.56 -13.63
C PRO A 169 -33.48 4.14 -13.34
N MET A 170 -33.32 3.80 -12.06
CA MET A 170 -32.97 2.47 -11.62
C MET A 170 -34.26 1.63 -11.48
N ASN A 171 -34.88 1.26 -12.60
CA ASN A 171 -36.07 0.43 -12.65
C ASN A 171 -35.67 -1.04 -12.83
N VAL A 172 -34.99 -1.62 -11.86
CA VAL A 172 -34.64 -3.04 -11.88
C VAL A 172 -35.52 -3.77 -10.87
N ASP A 173 -36.22 -4.80 -11.30
CA ASP A 173 -36.80 -5.78 -10.41
C ASP A 173 -35.62 -6.45 -9.67
N HIS A 174 -35.40 -6.07 -8.41
CA HIS A 174 -34.33 -6.62 -7.58
C HIS A 174 -34.52 -8.13 -7.41
N LYS A 175 -34.12 -8.90 -8.40
CA LYS A 175 -33.86 -10.32 -8.16
C LYS A 175 -32.66 -10.36 -7.25
N VAL A 176 -32.85 -10.93 -6.07
CA VAL A 176 -31.75 -11.22 -5.15
C VAL A 176 -30.72 -12.02 -5.94
N ILE A 177 -29.68 -11.34 -6.39
CA ILE A 177 -28.55 -12.00 -7.01
C ILE A 177 -27.85 -12.70 -5.85
N GLU A 178 -28.05 -14.01 -5.74
CA GLU A 178 -27.21 -14.81 -4.85
C GLU A 178 -25.76 -14.47 -5.19
N SER A 179 -25.04 -13.91 -4.22
CA SER A 179 -23.64 -13.57 -4.37
C SER A 179 -22.94 -14.81 -4.96
N ARG A 180 -22.46 -14.72 -6.19
CA ARG A 180 -21.71 -15.82 -6.81
C ARG A 180 -20.53 -16.13 -5.90
N LYS A 181 -20.68 -17.19 -5.10
CA LYS A 181 -19.53 -17.75 -4.38
C LYS A 181 -18.53 -18.19 -5.44
N ILE A 182 -17.43 -17.48 -5.53
CA ILE A 182 -16.29 -17.98 -6.29
C ILE A 182 -15.83 -19.20 -5.49
N LYS A 183 -16.12 -20.40 -6.02
CA LYS A 183 -15.62 -21.62 -5.42
C LYS A 183 -14.10 -21.62 -5.61
N LEU A 184 -13.37 -21.21 -4.58
CA LEU A 184 -11.97 -21.59 -4.51
C LEU A 184 -11.93 -23.12 -4.39
N PRO A 185 -10.97 -23.79 -5.01
CA PRO A 185 -10.79 -25.21 -4.81
C PRO A 185 -10.58 -25.45 -3.31
N LEU A 186 -11.59 -26.00 -2.63
CA LEU A 186 -11.56 -26.26 -1.17
C LEU A 186 -10.93 -27.61 -0.84
N GLU A 187 -10.54 -28.40 -1.84
CA GLU A 187 -9.92 -29.71 -1.63
C GLU A 187 -8.41 -29.54 -1.44
N TYR A 188 -8.01 -29.39 -0.19
CA TYR A 188 -6.61 -29.56 0.22
C TYR A 188 -6.60 -30.54 1.42
N ASP A 189 -5.64 -31.43 1.42
CA ASP A 189 -5.41 -32.28 2.60
C ASP A 189 -4.42 -31.58 3.52
N ILE A 190 -4.94 -31.01 4.61
CA ILE A 190 -4.12 -30.34 5.63
C ILE A 190 -3.14 -31.30 6.31
N LYS A 191 -3.36 -32.62 6.17
CA LYS A 191 -2.48 -33.66 6.73
C LYS A 191 -1.07 -33.56 6.17
N ASP A 192 -0.92 -33.26 4.88
CA ASP A 192 0.40 -33.11 4.27
C ASP A 192 1.14 -31.90 4.87
N THR A 193 0.42 -30.79 5.12
CA THR A 193 0.99 -29.63 5.81
C THR A 193 1.38 -29.97 7.25
N ILE A 194 0.52 -30.66 8.00
CA ILE A 194 0.80 -31.08 9.38
C ILE A 194 2.04 -31.95 9.42
N LYS A 195 2.11 -32.95 8.55
CA LYS A 195 3.26 -33.84 8.44
C LYS A 195 4.55 -33.06 8.09
N SER A 196 4.49 -32.15 7.14
CA SER A 196 5.64 -31.31 6.78
C SER A 196 6.12 -30.48 7.98
N ILE A 197 5.21 -29.95 8.81
CA ILE A 197 5.56 -29.22 10.03
C ILE A 197 6.18 -30.15 11.09
N GLU A 198 5.65 -31.39 11.22
CA GLU A 198 6.17 -32.38 12.18
C GLU A 198 7.59 -32.86 11.82
N ASP A 199 7.86 -33.01 10.53
CA ASP A 199 9.14 -33.49 10.00
C ASP A 199 10.22 -32.36 9.94
N ALA A 200 9.82 -31.07 9.94
CA ALA A 200 10.72 -29.94 9.81
C ALA A 200 11.59 -29.70 11.06
N LYS A 201 12.88 -29.47 10.84
CA LYS A 201 13.84 -29.12 11.89
C LYS A 201 14.11 -27.60 11.96
N LYS A 202 13.98 -26.94 10.82
CA LYS A 202 14.22 -25.51 10.62
C LYS A 202 13.04 -24.83 9.92
N PRO A 203 11.82 -24.91 10.49
CA PRO A 203 10.64 -24.30 9.84
C PRO A 203 10.67 -22.79 9.94
N LEU A 204 10.11 -22.09 8.92
CA LEU A 204 9.98 -20.65 8.84
C LEU A 204 8.62 -20.24 8.28
N ILE A 205 8.02 -19.16 8.80
CA ILE A 205 6.81 -18.56 8.23
C ILE A 205 7.20 -17.31 7.46
N ILE A 206 6.72 -17.15 6.21
CA ILE A 206 6.77 -15.88 5.47
C ILE A 206 5.38 -15.28 5.44
N VAL A 207 5.22 -14.12 6.09
CA VAL A 207 3.94 -13.42 6.20
C VAL A 207 3.83 -12.34 5.13
N GLY A 208 2.76 -12.38 4.35
CA GLY A 208 2.41 -11.36 3.36
C GLY A 208 1.16 -10.55 3.73
N SER A 209 0.87 -9.50 2.96
CA SER A 209 -0.28 -8.61 3.16
C SER A 209 -1.65 -9.31 3.07
N GLY A 210 -1.71 -10.52 2.52
CA GLY A 210 -2.93 -11.33 2.49
C GLY A 210 -3.53 -11.58 3.89
N ILE A 211 -2.71 -11.59 4.94
CA ILE A 211 -3.18 -11.68 6.34
C ILE A 211 -4.03 -10.46 6.71
N ILE A 212 -3.67 -9.26 6.27
CA ILE A 212 -4.41 -8.02 6.53
C ILE A 212 -5.80 -8.11 5.89
N TYR A 213 -5.84 -8.42 4.59
CA TYR A 213 -7.08 -8.45 3.82
C TYR A 213 -8.00 -9.61 4.22
N ALA A 214 -7.44 -10.74 4.65
CA ALA A 214 -8.20 -11.86 5.22
C ALA A 214 -8.63 -11.61 6.67
N LYS A 215 -8.13 -10.55 7.34
CA LYS A 215 -8.34 -10.27 8.77
C LYS A 215 -7.97 -11.48 9.64
N ALA A 216 -6.86 -12.15 9.32
CA ALA A 216 -6.43 -13.41 9.93
C ALA A 216 -5.38 -13.22 11.05
N PHE A 217 -5.37 -12.05 11.72
CA PHE A 217 -4.38 -11.71 12.74
C PHE A 217 -4.44 -12.65 13.95
N GLU A 218 -5.62 -12.90 14.47
CA GLU A 218 -5.84 -13.77 15.64
C GLU A 218 -5.42 -15.20 15.35
N GLN A 219 -5.78 -15.73 14.17
CA GLN A 219 -5.44 -17.07 13.74
C GLN A 219 -3.93 -17.23 13.56
N LEU A 220 -3.26 -16.22 13.01
CA LEU A 220 -1.81 -16.22 12.85
C LEU A 220 -1.11 -16.16 14.22
N ASN A 221 -1.54 -15.29 15.13
CA ASN A 221 -0.99 -15.22 16.49
C ASN A 221 -1.13 -16.56 17.21
N THR A 222 -2.33 -17.15 17.18
CA THR A 222 -2.59 -18.47 17.79
C THR A 222 -1.66 -19.55 17.22
N PHE A 223 -1.43 -19.54 15.91
CA PHE A 223 -0.53 -20.50 15.25
C PHE A 223 0.92 -20.32 15.70
N ILE A 224 1.41 -19.07 15.73
CA ILE A 224 2.77 -18.75 16.18
C ILE A 224 2.98 -19.11 17.66
N ASP A 225 2.00 -18.85 18.53
CA ASP A 225 2.11 -19.15 19.96
C ASP A 225 2.10 -20.65 20.25
N LYS A 226 1.38 -21.44 19.43
CA LYS A 226 1.37 -22.90 19.54
C LYS A 226 2.66 -23.55 19.06
N THR A 227 3.19 -23.10 17.92
CA THR A 227 4.30 -23.76 17.22
C THR A 227 5.65 -23.16 17.55
N GLU A 228 5.70 -21.90 18.00
CA GLU A 228 6.93 -21.12 18.19
C GLU A 228 7.80 -21.03 16.91
N ILE A 229 7.21 -21.24 15.72
CA ILE A 229 7.92 -21.10 14.46
C ILE A 229 8.27 -19.63 14.24
N PRO A 230 9.56 -19.30 14.00
CA PRO A 230 9.96 -17.93 13.70
C PRO A 230 9.33 -17.45 12.40
N LEU A 231 9.12 -16.15 12.30
CA LEU A 231 8.51 -15.55 11.11
C LEU A 231 9.35 -14.41 10.55
N VAL A 232 9.21 -14.24 9.25
CA VAL A 232 9.69 -13.08 8.51
C VAL A 232 8.52 -12.44 7.78
N THR A 233 8.63 -11.15 7.47
CA THR A 233 7.56 -10.40 6.80
C THR A 233 7.99 -9.94 5.42
N THR A 234 7.04 -9.88 4.48
CA THR A 234 7.23 -9.08 3.27
C THR A 234 7.05 -7.60 3.59
N TYR A 235 7.47 -6.71 2.70
CA TYR A 235 7.42 -5.26 2.94
C TYR A 235 6.02 -4.78 3.38
N SER A 236 4.98 -5.19 2.65
CA SER A 236 3.59 -4.78 2.94
C SER A 236 2.98 -5.46 4.17
N ALA A 237 3.69 -6.42 4.78
CA ALA A 237 3.24 -7.17 5.95
C ALA A 237 3.97 -6.77 7.24
N ARG A 238 4.90 -5.83 7.16
CA ARG A 238 5.63 -5.34 8.34
C ARG A 238 4.67 -4.83 9.41
N GLY A 239 4.96 -5.12 10.65
CA GLY A 239 4.15 -4.73 11.80
C GLY A 239 2.85 -5.52 12.00
N ILE A 240 2.51 -6.50 11.14
CA ILE A 240 1.39 -7.43 11.38
C ILE A 240 1.57 -8.14 12.72
N ILE A 241 2.77 -8.64 12.95
CA ILE A 241 3.27 -9.02 14.28
C ILE A 241 4.28 -7.93 14.65
N PRO A 242 4.23 -7.33 15.85
CA PRO A 242 5.18 -6.33 16.27
C PRO A 242 6.62 -6.79 16.04
N GLU A 243 7.47 -5.94 15.46
CA GLU A 243 8.89 -6.25 15.23
C GLU A 243 9.72 -6.20 16.52
N THR A 244 9.08 -5.92 17.64
CA THR A 244 9.61 -6.08 19.00
C THR A 244 9.37 -7.49 19.56
N ASN A 245 8.57 -8.33 18.88
CA ASN A 245 8.37 -9.72 19.24
C ASN A 245 9.58 -10.56 18.78
N ASP A 246 10.18 -11.31 19.68
CA ASP A 246 11.41 -12.10 19.43
C ASP A 246 11.25 -13.17 18.33
N LYS A 247 10.01 -13.58 18.01
CA LYS A 247 9.72 -14.52 16.93
C LYS A 247 9.66 -13.81 15.56
N ASN A 248 9.53 -12.48 15.52
CA ASN A 248 9.54 -11.70 14.28
C ASN A 248 10.96 -11.25 13.93
N LEU A 249 11.54 -11.90 12.94
CA LEU A 249 12.91 -11.63 12.48
C LEU A 249 13.00 -10.39 11.57
N GLY A 250 11.85 -9.77 11.25
CA GLY A 250 11.76 -8.57 10.41
C GLY A 250 11.54 -8.87 8.92
N LEU A 251 12.00 -7.94 8.09
CA LEU A 251 11.83 -8.00 6.63
C LEU A 251 12.73 -9.08 6.02
N VAL A 252 12.19 -9.86 5.05
CA VAL A 252 12.93 -10.83 4.24
C VAL A 252 13.22 -10.32 2.83
N GLY A 253 14.32 -10.77 2.26
CA GLY A 253 14.68 -10.56 0.85
C GLY A 253 15.70 -9.43 0.64
N THR A 254 15.73 -8.83 -0.53
CA THR A 254 16.78 -7.91 -1.02
C THR A 254 17.14 -6.76 -0.04
N ARG A 255 16.22 -6.37 0.85
CA ARG A 255 16.42 -5.35 1.89
C ARG A 255 16.15 -5.91 3.29
N GLY A 256 16.20 -7.24 3.40
CA GLY A 256 15.92 -7.96 4.63
C GLY A 256 16.96 -7.76 5.70
N THR A 257 16.60 -8.07 6.93
CA THR A 257 17.53 -8.16 8.04
C THR A 257 18.45 -9.37 7.86
N LYS A 258 19.62 -9.37 8.49
CA LYS A 258 20.56 -10.51 8.39
C LYS A 258 19.95 -11.79 8.92
N GLU A 259 19.30 -11.71 10.09
CA GLU A 259 18.64 -12.84 10.73
C GLU A 259 17.46 -13.39 9.89
N ALA A 260 16.66 -12.50 9.25
CA ALA A 260 15.56 -12.92 8.39
C ALA A 260 16.05 -13.62 7.11
N ASN A 261 17.10 -13.08 6.48
CA ASN A 261 17.66 -13.67 5.28
C ASN A 261 18.37 -15.01 5.59
N TYR A 262 19.16 -15.06 6.66
CA TYR A 262 19.76 -16.31 7.12
C TYR A 262 18.71 -17.40 7.40
N ALA A 263 17.64 -17.05 8.13
CA ALA A 263 16.56 -18.00 8.40
C ALA A 263 15.91 -18.50 7.11
N SER A 264 15.79 -17.65 6.09
CA SER A 264 15.21 -18.02 4.79
C SER A 264 16.13 -18.90 3.94
N GLU A 265 17.44 -18.72 4.07
CA GLU A 265 18.47 -19.53 3.40
C GLU A 265 18.58 -20.95 3.98
N GLU A 266 18.48 -21.06 5.31
CA GLU A 266 18.70 -22.29 6.06
C GLU A 266 17.41 -23.08 6.36
N ALA A 267 16.23 -22.49 6.09
CA ALA A 267 14.96 -23.17 6.36
C ALA A 267 14.82 -24.45 5.53
N ASP A 268 14.36 -25.54 6.17
CA ASP A 268 14.00 -26.81 5.52
C ASP A 268 12.51 -26.90 5.16
N LEU A 269 11.68 -26.01 5.74
CA LEU A 269 10.28 -25.82 5.40
C LEU A 269 9.91 -24.33 5.48
N ILE A 270 9.23 -23.80 4.45
CA ILE A 270 8.68 -22.46 4.44
C ILE A 270 7.16 -22.51 4.30
N LEU A 271 6.45 -21.90 5.27
CA LEU A 271 5.02 -21.64 5.19
C LEU A 271 4.80 -20.20 4.68
N ALA A 272 4.44 -20.04 3.42
CA ALA A 272 4.26 -18.75 2.77
C ALA A 272 2.78 -18.34 2.79
N LEU A 273 2.40 -17.50 3.75
CA LEU A 273 1.02 -17.12 4.05
C LEU A 273 0.68 -15.74 3.48
N GLY A 274 -0.19 -15.69 2.47
CA GLY A 274 -0.69 -14.46 1.88
C GLY A 274 0.36 -13.62 1.14
N THR A 275 1.40 -14.25 0.66
CA THR A 275 2.45 -13.62 -0.14
C THR A 275 2.50 -14.22 -1.54
N ARG A 276 2.82 -13.37 -2.54
CA ARG A 276 3.07 -13.81 -3.92
C ARG A 276 4.49 -14.33 -4.14
N LEU A 277 5.34 -14.31 -3.13
CA LEU A 277 6.75 -14.70 -3.21
C LEU A 277 7.46 -14.04 -4.40
N SER A 278 7.47 -12.68 -4.42
CA SER A 278 8.14 -11.92 -5.49
C SER A 278 9.63 -12.27 -5.57
N ASP A 279 10.26 -11.95 -6.69
CA ASP A 279 11.70 -12.09 -6.90
C ASP A 279 12.53 -11.50 -5.76
N ARG A 280 12.16 -10.29 -5.31
CA ARG A 280 12.83 -9.61 -4.18
C ARG A 280 12.67 -10.35 -2.85
N THR A 281 11.48 -10.91 -2.59
CA THR A 281 11.22 -11.69 -1.37
C THR A 281 12.00 -12.98 -1.36
N ARG A 282 12.19 -13.60 -2.55
CA ARG A 282 12.83 -14.91 -2.70
C ARG A 282 14.34 -14.88 -2.88
N SER A 283 14.96 -13.70 -2.92
CA SER A 283 16.40 -13.57 -3.19
C SER A 283 17.30 -14.37 -2.21
N HIS A 284 16.76 -14.77 -1.07
CA HIS A 284 17.44 -15.53 -0.01
C HIS A 284 16.71 -16.83 0.36
N ILE A 285 15.93 -17.43 -0.54
CA ILE A 285 15.26 -18.71 -0.31
C ILE A 285 15.97 -19.80 -1.12
N ASN A 286 16.53 -20.79 -0.43
CA ASN A 286 17.24 -21.91 -1.04
C ASN A 286 16.43 -23.19 -1.09
N THR A 287 15.43 -23.37 -0.19
CA THR A 287 14.60 -24.57 -0.19
C THR A 287 13.51 -24.56 -1.25
N SER A 288 13.18 -25.72 -1.80
CA SER A 288 11.99 -25.94 -2.64
C SER A 288 10.77 -26.37 -1.81
N ASN A 289 10.98 -26.81 -0.56
CA ASN A 289 9.89 -27.24 0.34
C ASN A 289 9.11 -26.02 0.86
N ILE A 290 8.27 -25.48 -0.01
CA ILE A 290 7.46 -24.28 0.26
C ILE A 290 5.99 -24.67 0.16
N ILE A 291 5.25 -24.44 1.25
CA ILE A 291 3.79 -24.53 1.27
C ILE A 291 3.25 -23.10 1.17
N GLN A 292 2.65 -22.78 0.04
CA GLN A 292 2.10 -21.45 -0.21
C GLN A 292 0.58 -21.45 -0.14
N VAL A 293 0.02 -20.50 0.61
CA VAL A 293 -1.43 -20.28 0.72
C VAL A 293 -1.78 -18.89 0.20
N ASN A 294 -2.62 -18.82 -0.83
CA ASN A 294 -3.07 -17.57 -1.40
C ASN A 294 -4.44 -17.73 -2.09
N THR A 295 -5.22 -16.64 -2.19
CA THR A 295 -6.51 -16.63 -2.90
C THR A 295 -6.36 -16.55 -4.42
N LYS A 296 -5.26 -15.99 -4.92
CA LYS A 296 -4.93 -15.93 -6.36
C LYS A 296 -4.05 -17.11 -6.74
N ASN A 297 -4.35 -17.75 -7.87
CA ASN A 297 -3.48 -18.77 -8.43
C ASN A 297 -2.20 -18.11 -8.97
N GLN A 298 -1.17 -18.13 -8.13
CA GLN A 298 0.16 -17.60 -8.43
C GLN A 298 1.23 -18.66 -8.12
N GLN A 299 0.93 -19.89 -8.46
CA GLN A 299 1.84 -21.01 -8.26
C GLN A 299 3.10 -20.82 -9.12
N LYS A 300 4.09 -20.16 -8.52
CA LYS A 300 5.41 -20.03 -9.13
C LYS A 300 6.46 -20.38 -8.10
N ASN A 301 6.75 -21.57 -7.74
CA ASN A 301 7.86 -21.96 -6.88
C ASN A 301 7.50 -22.54 -5.49
N ALA A 302 6.27 -22.95 -5.28
CA ALA A 302 5.91 -23.72 -4.11
C ALA A 302 5.77 -25.19 -4.51
N GLU A 303 6.23 -26.11 -3.66
CA GLU A 303 6.01 -27.54 -3.82
C GLU A 303 4.52 -27.85 -3.64
N ILE A 304 3.91 -27.22 -2.63
CA ILE A 304 2.48 -27.32 -2.37
C ILE A 304 1.86 -25.92 -2.45
N PHE A 305 0.84 -25.76 -3.28
CA PHE A 305 0.09 -24.53 -3.40
C PHE A 305 -1.39 -24.74 -3.08
N TYR A 306 -1.86 -24.06 -2.04
CA TYR A 306 -3.28 -24.03 -1.70
C TYR A 306 -3.91 -22.72 -2.16
N GLN A 307 -4.79 -22.79 -3.15
CA GLN A 307 -5.65 -21.66 -3.50
C GLN A 307 -6.82 -21.59 -2.51
N ASN A 308 -6.59 -20.94 -1.36
CA ASN A 308 -7.56 -20.93 -0.27
C ASN A 308 -7.54 -19.61 0.51
N HIS A 309 -8.56 -19.43 1.35
CA HIS A 309 -8.63 -18.36 2.34
C HIS A 309 -7.68 -18.65 3.49
N ILE A 310 -6.75 -17.74 3.74
CA ILE A 310 -5.71 -17.90 4.77
C ILE A 310 -6.31 -18.06 6.16
N LYS A 311 -7.39 -17.31 6.45
CA LYS A 311 -8.07 -17.39 7.75
C LYS A 311 -8.58 -18.80 8.04
N GLU A 312 -9.32 -19.38 7.09
CA GLU A 312 -9.87 -20.75 7.20
C GLU A 312 -8.75 -21.80 7.28
N PHE A 313 -7.69 -21.63 6.49
CA PHE A 313 -6.52 -22.50 6.54
C PHE A 313 -5.84 -22.49 7.91
N LEU A 314 -5.61 -21.32 8.48
CA LEU A 314 -5.02 -21.20 9.82
C LEU A 314 -5.97 -21.72 10.92
N GLU A 315 -7.29 -21.49 10.80
CA GLU A 315 -8.28 -22.04 11.72
C GLU A 315 -8.23 -23.58 11.74
N GLU A 316 -8.09 -24.20 10.56
CA GLU A 316 -7.97 -25.65 10.47
C GLU A 316 -6.66 -26.17 11.05
N LEU A 317 -5.52 -25.54 10.74
CA LEU A 317 -4.24 -25.88 11.37
C LEU A 317 -4.29 -25.75 12.89
N ASN A 318 -4.91 -24.70 13.40
CA ASN A 318 -5.00 -24.44 14.83
C ASN A 318 -5.83 -25.45 15.61
N LYS A 319 -6.67 -26.28 14.97
CA LYS A 319 -7.38 -27.39 15.63
C LYS A 319 -6.47 -28.56 15.98
N ASN A 320 -5.31 -28.64 15.35
CA ASN A 320 -4.40 -29.76 15.48
C ASN A 320 -3.33 -29.51 16.57
N LYS A 321 -2.78 -30.60 17.11
CA LYS A 321 -1.62 -30.55 17.99
C LYS A 321 -0.38 -30.54 17.11
N LEU A 322 0.33 -29.41 17.10
CA LEU A 322 1.56 -29.23 16.32
C LEU A 322 2.77 -29.19 17.24
N PRO A 323 3.95 -29.62 16.78
CA PRO A 323 5.17 -29.54 17.56
C PRO A 323 5.61 -28.07 17.73
N LYS A 324 6.36 -27.83 18.79
CA LYS A 324 7.07 -26.58 18.97
C LYS A 324 8.42 -26.63 18.27
N THR A 325 8.81 -25.51 17.69
CA THR A 325 10.12 -25.34 17.06
C THR A 325 11.26 -25.49 18.07
N SER A 326 12.35 -26.06 17.64
CA SER A 326 13.55 -26.23 18.45
C SER A 326 14.13 -24.89 18.89
N LYS A 327 14.46 -24.76 20.18
CA LYS A 327 15.14 -23.57 20.70
C LYS A 327 16.50 -23.35 20.03
N ASN A 328 17.21 -24.42 19.70
CA ASN A 328 18.51 -24.32 19.02
C ASN A 328 18.40 -23.61 17.68
N TRP A 329 17.29 -23.83 16.92
CA TRP A 329 17.04 -23.14 15.66
C TRP A 329 16.86 -21.63 15.87
N ILE A 330 16.08 -21.25 16.88
CA ILE A 330 15.85 -19.83 17.21
C ILE A 330 17.16 -19.17 17.66
N GLU A 331 17.94 -19.82 18.52
CA GLU A 331 19.24 -19.31 18.99
C GLU A 331 20.25 -19.17 17.85
N GLU A 332 20.28 -20.14 16.92
CA GLU A 332 21.11 -20.11 15.72
C GLU A 332 20.80 -18.86 14.87
N ILE A 333 19.51 -18.59 14.61
CA ILE A 333 19.08 -17.39 13.88
C ILE A 333 19.48 -16.10 14.60
N LEU A 334 19.16 -16.01 15.89
CA LEU A 334 19.42 -14.79 16.66
C LEU A 334 20.91 -14.46 16.79
N SER A 335 21.78 -15.47 16.70
CA SER A 335 23.23 -15.28 16.66
C SER A 335 23.73 -14.52 15.42
N GLN A 336 22.92 -14.47 14.35
CA GLN A 336 23.24 -13.75 13.11
C GLN A 336 22.95 -12.26 13.17
N LYS A 337 22.28 -11.81 14.22
CA LYS A 337 21.90 -10.40 14.37
C LYS A 337 23.12 -9.49 14.41
N ASP A 338 23.13 -8.47 13.56
CA ASP A 338 24.21 -7.49 13.54
C ASP A 338 24.10 -6.54 14.74
N THR A 339 25.03 -6.67 15.67
CA THR A 339 25.14 -5.81 16.86
C THR A 339 26.25 -4.77 16.72
N THR A 340 26.92 -4.72 15.56
CA THR A 340 28.04 -3.81 15.33
C THR A 340 27.56 -2.37 15.23
N PRO A 341 28.08 -1.44 16.04
CA PRO A 341 27.73 -0.03 15.92
C PRO A 341 28.09 0.51 14.53
N LYS A 342 27.14 1.17 13.87
CA LYS A 342 27.38 1.80 12.56
C LYS A 342 28.39 2.93 12.71
N LYS A 343 29.40 2.95 11.84
CA LYS A 343 30.37 4.05 11.74
C LYS A 343 29.93 4.96 10.59
N TYR A 344 29.82 6.25 10.86
CA TYR A 344 29.46 7.26 9.87
C TYR A 344 30.69 8.08 9.48
N THR A 345 30.85 8.35 8.20
CA THR A 345 31.82 9.33 7.72
C THR A 345 31.40 10.73 8.14
N GLN A 346 32.36 11.60 8.43
CA GLN A 346 32.08 13.01 8.65
C GLN A 346 31.74 13.66 7.29
N THR A 347 30.66 14.43 7.24
CA THR A 347 30.12 15.09 6.04
C THR A 347 29.92 16.57 6.31
N GLU A 348 29.93 17.38 5.24
CA GLU A 348 29.67 18.84 5.35
C GLU A 348 28.18 19.10 5.62
N LYS A 349 27.29 18.37 4.96
CA LYS A 349 25.84 18.38 5.20
C LYS A 349 25.43 17.25 6.15
N LEU A 350 24.18 17.21 6.52
CA LEU A 350 23.65 16.13 7.36
C LEU A 350 23.81 14.75 6.67
N HIS A 351 24.24 13.77 7.43
CA HIS A 351 24.21 12.38 6.96
C HIS A 351 22.76 11.90 6.87
N PRO A 352 22.26 11.42 5.69
CA PRO A 352 20.85 11.08 5.49
C PRO A 352 20.33 10.06 6.50
N GLU A 353 21.12 9.01 6.79
CA GLU A 353 20.72 7.98 7.74
C GLU A 353 20.58 8.53 9.18
N LYS A 354 21.47 9.44 9.62
CA LYS A 354 21.34 10.09 10.93
C LYS A 354 20.11 10.98 11.04
N ALA A 355 19.77 11.69 9.97
CA ALA A 355 18.54 12.49 9.91
C ALA A 355 17.31 11.58 10.05
N ILE A 356 17.28 10.46 9.32
CA ILE A 356 16.20 9.48 9.38
C ILE A 356 16.13 8.81 10.77
N GLN A 357 17.26 8.46 11.38
CA GLN A 357 17.28 7.92 12.74
C GLN A 357 16.72 8.93 13.75
N THR A 358 16.97 10.23 13.55
CA THR A 358 16.39 11.27 14.41
C THR A 358 14.86 11.33 14.26
N ILE A 359 14.34 11.20 13.03
CA ILE A 359 12.89 11.09 12.79
C ILE A 359 12.32 9.83 13.45
N LEU A 360 13.00 8.69 13.29
CA LEU A 360 12.55 7.40 13.82
C LEU A 360 12.54 7.31 15.35
N LYS A 361 13.29 8.16 16.07
CA LYS A 361 13.17 8.25 17.54
C LYS A 361 11.77 8.66 18.00
N GLN A 362 11.03 9.37 17.16
CA GLN A 362 9.65 9.80 17.42
C GLN A 362 8.61 8.76 16.98
N LEU A 363 9.05 7.61 16.42
CA LEU A 363 8.15 6.55 15.99
C LEU A 363 7.55 5.83 17.20
N ASN A 364 6.24 5.94 17.35
CA ASN A 364 5.45 5.27 18.37
C ASN A 364 4.14 4.74 17.76
N GLU A 365 3.24 4.19 18.58
CA GLU A 365 1.98 3.62 18.11
C GLU A 365 1.03 4.62 17.43
N ASN A 366 1.20 5.92 17.67
CA ASN A 366 0.37 6.99 17.12
C ASN A 366 1.01 7.70 15.91
N VAL A 367 2.06 7.11 15.35
CA VAL A 367 2.74 7.62 14.14
C VAL A 367 2.62 6.61 13.01
N THR A 368 2.19 7.09 11.85
CA THR A 368 2.19 6.33 10.59
C THR A 368 3.08 7.02 9.56
N ILE A 369 3.89 6.26 8.85
CA ILE A 369 4.88 6.76 7.88
C ILE A 369 4.44 6.39 6.47
N THR A 370 4.49 7.36 5.55
CA THR A 370 4.39 7.11 4.11
C THR A 370 5.72 7.40 3.44
N LEU A 371 6.12 6.55 2.48
CA LEU A 371 7.42 6.62 1.82
C LEU A 371 7.28 6.67 0.31
N ASP A 372 8.15 7.45 -0.33
CA ASP A 372 8.34 7.45 -1.77
C ASP A 372 9.42 6.45 -2.23
N ALA A 373 9.46 6.16 -3.54
CA ALA A 373 10.59 5.45 -4.13
C ALA A 373 11.88 6.29 -4.07
N GLY A 374 13.03 5.62 -4.05
CA GLY A 374 14.33 6.28 -4.02
C GLY A 374 15.27 5.73 -2.95
N THR A 375 16.22 6.54 -2.51
CA THR A 375 17.20 6.18 -1.47
C THR A 375 16.59 6.20 -0.07
N THR A 376 15.68 7.14 0.20
CA THR A 376 15.03 7.37 1.49
C THR A 376 14.37 6.12 2.10
N PRO A 377 13.49 5.37 1.40
CA PRO A 377 12.82 4.21 1.96
C PRO A 377 13.79 3.10 2.37
N THR A 378 14.99 3.05 1.80
CA THR A 378 15.99 2.06 2.20
C THR A 378 16.42 2.26 3.65
N TYR A 379 16.77 3.49 4.04
CA TYR A 379 17.18 3.78 5.42
C TYR A 379 16.02 3.60 6.41
N PHE A 380 14.81 4.07 6.07
CA PHE A 380 13.63 3.80 6.89
C PHE A 380 13.38 2.30 7.07
N THR A 381 13.54 1.52 5.99
CA THR A 381 13.34 0.06 6.05
C THR A 381 14.34 -0.62 6.98
N ILE A 382 15.62 -0.22 6.91
CA ILE A 382 16.69 -0.84 7.68
C ILE A 382 16.64 -0.45 9.17
N ASP A 383 16.33 0.81 9.47
CA ASP A 383 16.49 1.37 10.82
C ASP A 383 15.18 1.37 11.64
N SER A 384 13.99 1.19 11.01
CA SER A 384 12.73 1.19 11.75
C SER A 384 12.37 -0.16 12.37
N LYS A 385 11.65 -0.10 13.49
CA LYS A 385 10.93 -1.23 14.08
C LYS A 385 9.45 -0.87 14.18
N LEU A 386 8.61 -1.66 13.53
CA LEU A 386 7.17 -1.39 13.43
C LEU A 386 6.39 -2.20 14.47
N ASN A 387 5.40 -1.56 15.11
CA ASN A 387 4.62 -2.14 16.18
C ASN A 387 3.16 -2.41 15.79
N LYS A 388 2.70 -1.90 14.65
CA LYS A 388 1.36 -2.16 14.12
C LYS A 388 1.38 -2.36 12.60
N HIS A 389 0.39 -3.11 12.08
CA HIS A 389 0.27 -3.32 10.62
C HIS A 389 0.08 -1.98 9.89
N SER A 390 0.62 -1.90 8.71
CA SER A 390 0.53 -0.71 7.87
C SER A 390 0.95 0.59 8.58
N GLN A 391 1.89 0.49 9.52
CA GLN A 391 2.50 1.67 10.14
C GLN A 391 3.48 2.37 9.19
N MET A 392 4.00 1.64 8.21
CA MET A 392 4.83 2.16 7.15
C MET A 392 4.24 1.76 5.79
N LEU A 393 3.88 2.74 4.98
CA LEU A 393 3.29 2.55 3.66
C LEU A 393 4.30 2.84 2.56
N PHE A 394 4.44 1.89 1.66
CA PHE A 394 5.29 2.00 0.48
C PHE A 394 4.74 1.10 -0.64
N PRO A 395 4.54 1.60 -1.86
CA PRO A 395 4.00 0.82 -2.98
C PRO A 395 5.10 -0.01 -3.65
N GLY A 396 5.66 -0.98 -2.92
CA GLY A 396 6.87 -1.72 -3.28
C GLY A 396 6.77 -2.57 -4.55
N GLY A 397 5.56 -2.90 -5.00
CA GLY A 397 5.34 -3.70 -6.20
C GLY A 397 5.59 -2.97 -7.51
N LEU A 398 5.40 -1.65 -7.56
CA LEU A 398 5.64 -0.80 -8.72
C LEU A 398 6.74 0.24 -8.44
N GLY A 399 6.73 0.86 -7.26
CA GLY A 399 7.71 1.85 -6.83
C GLY A 399 7.60 3.20 -7.54
N PRO A 400 6.43 3.82 -7.64
CA PRO A 400 6.29 5.15 -8.22
C PRO A 400 6.95 6.20 -7.32
N MET A 401 7.45 7.27 -7.92
CA MET A 401 7.75 8.53 -7.24
C MET A 401 6.46 9.34 -7.10
N GLY A 402 6.35 10.17 -6.05
CA GLY A 402 5.17 11.00 -5.78
C GLY A 402 4.02 10.25 -5.06
N TYR A 403 4.32 9.14 -4.39
CA TYR A 403 3.32 8.39 -3.61
C TYR A 403 3.12 8.95 -2.21
N SER A 404 4.20 9.33 -1.54
CA SER A 404 4.20 9.61 -0.10
C SER A 404 3.22 10.71 0.31
N LEU A 405 3.23 11.83 -0.40
CA LEU A 405 2.40 12.99 -0.07
C LEU A 405 0.89 12.68 -0.18
N PRO A 406 0.36 12.21 -1.32
CA PRO A 406 -1.05 11.84 -1.40
C PRO A 406 -1.42 10.64 -0.52
N ALA A 407 -0.52 9.67 -0.32
CA ALA A 407 -0.74 8.56 0.59
C ALA A 407 -0.90 9.03 2.04
N SER A 408 -0.17 10.07 2.46
CA SER A 408 -0.33 10.65 3.80
C SER A 408 -1.71 11.25 4.02
N ILE A 409 -2.33 11.81 2.98
CA ILE A 409 -3.71 12.29 3.02
C ILE A 409 -4.66 11.12 3.28
N GLY A 410 -4.57 10.05 2.50
CA GLY A 410 -5.37 8.84 2.69
C GLY A 410 -5.16 8.19 4.07
N ALA A 411 -3.92 8.18 4.56
CA ALA A 411 -3.57 7.68 5.87
C ALA A 411 -4.18 8.51 7.00
N SER A 412 -4.21 9.83 6.89
CA SER A 412 -4.84 10.72 7.87
C SER A 412 -6.34 10.44 8.02
N PHE A 413 -7.05 10.19 6.93
CA PHE A 413 -8.47 9.82 7.00
C PHE A 413 -8.69 8.39 7.53
N ALA A 414 -7.74 7.48 7.33
CA ALA A 414 -7.80 6.12 7.86
C ALA A 414 -7.45 6.04 9.35
N ARG A 415 -6.62 6.97 9.84
CA ARG A 415 -6.12 7.06 11.22
C ARG A 415 -6.14 8.51 11.72
N PRO A 416 -7.31 9.06 12.02
CA PRO A 416 -7.44 10.48 12.38
C PRO A 416 -6.71 10.86 13.69
N ASP A 417 -6.44 9.88 14.54
CA ASP A 417 -5.73 10.07 15.80
C ASP A 417 -4.20 9.99 15.67
N ASP A 418 -3.71 9.46 14.56
CA ASP A 418 -2.27 9.39 14.28
C ASP A 418 -1.72 10.75 13.79
N ILE A 419 -0.41 10.93 13.97
CA ILE A 419 0.38 11.89 13.21
C ILE A 419 0.96 11.16 12.00
N ILE A 420 0.85 11.75 10.83
CA ILE A 420 1.36 11.12 9.61
C ILE A 420 2.70 11.76 9.23
N PHE A 421 3.73 10.94 9.12
CA PHE A 421 5.03 11.32 8.60
C PHE A 421 5.08 11.04 7.09
N ALA A 422 4.89 12.08 6.29
CA ALA A 422 5.05 11.99 4.84
C ALA A 422 6.53 12.16 4.48
N THR A 423 7.24 11.06 4.23
CA THR A 423 8.66 11.10 3.93
C THR A 423 8.91 10.92 2.44
N THR A 424 9.46 11.93 1.83
CA THR A 424 9.70 12.02 0.40
C THR A 424 11.12 12.50 0.10
N SER A 425 11.52 12.48 -1.16
CA SER A 425 12.75 13.12 -1.64
C SER A 425 12.44 14.37 -2.45
N ASP A 426 13.45 15.19 -2.65
CA ASP A 426 13.38 16.41 -3.46
C ASP A 426 12.88 16.19 -4.90
N GLY A 427 13.24 15.06 -5.52
CA GLY A 427 12.74 14.71 -6.83
C GLY A 427 11.30 14.15 -6.81
N SER A 428 10.95 13.38 -5.77
CA SER A 428 9.64 12.73 -5.69
C SER A 428 8.53 13.71 -5.32
N VAL A 429 8.76 14.62 -4.38
CA VAL A 429 7.76 15.58 -3.92
C VAL A 429 7.22 16.45 -5.04
N GLN A 430 8.06 16.77 -6.02
CA GLN A 430 7.69 17.64 -7.16
C GLN A 430 6.66 16.98 -8.12
N MET A 431 6.42 15.67 -8.00
CA MET A 431 5.44 14.96 -8.84
C MET A 431 4.00 15.09 -8.34
N THR A 432 3.80 15.51 -7.09
CA THR A 432 2.48 15.63 -6.44
C THR A 432 2.46 16.78 -5.42
N ILE A 433 3.30 17.79 -5.62
CA ILE A 433 3.48 18.89 -4.66
C ILE A 433 2.21 19.76 -4.50
N GLU A 434 1.33 19.77 -5.49
CA GLU A 434 0.02 20.44 -5.47
C GLU A 434 -0.90 19.91 -4.38
N GLU A 435 -0.65 18.71 -3.87
CA GLU A 435 -1.44 18.11 -2.79
C GLU A 435 -1.18 18.77 -1.42
N LEU A 436 -0.18 19.64 -1.31
CA LEU A 436 -0.03 20.57 -0.18
C LEU A 436 -1.31 21.40 0.02
N ALA A 437 -2.01 21.75 -1.06
CA ALA A 437 -3.30 22.43 -0.99
C ALA A 437 -4.37 21.61 -0.25
N VAL A 438 -4.39 20.28 -0.42
CA VAL A 438 -5.33 19.39 0.27
C VAL A 438 -4.98 19.30 1.75
N ILE A 439 -3.71 19.10 2.08
CA ILE A 439 -3.22 19.04 3.45
C ILE A 439 -3.58 20.33 4.20
N SER A 440 -3.35 21.49 3.59
CA SER A 440 -3.71 22.80 4.14
C SER A 440 -5.23 22.98 4.28
N THR A 441 -6.01 22.61 3.24
CA THR A 441 -7.46 22.79 3.23
C THR A 441 -8.14 22.02 4.37
N TYR A 442 -7.71 20.77 4.60
CA TYR A 442 -8.29 19.90 5.63
C TYR A 442 -7.55 19.96 6.97
N GLN A 443 -6.51 20.79 7.09
CA GLN A 443 -5.68 20.94 8.30
C GLN A 443 -5.23 19.58 8.87
N LEU A 444 -4.73 18.71 7.99
CA LEU A 444 -4.34 17.36 8.36
C LEU A 444 -3.05 17.35 9.19
N PRO A 445 -2.95 16.56 10.27
CA PRO A 445 -1.76 16.49 11.12
C PRO A 445 -0.63 15.71 10.43
N ILE A 446 -0.16 16.23 9.29
CA ILE A 446 0.89 15.63 8.45
C ILE A 446 2.17 16.42 8.61
N ILE A 447 3.24 15.73 9.01
CA ILE A 447 4.59 16.30 9.03
C ILE A 447 5.33 15.76 7.81
N ILE A 448 5.73 16.67 6.93
CA ILE A 448 6.34 16.36 5.63
C ILE A 448 7.85 16.51 5.76
N PHE A 449 8.60 15.44 5.42
CA PHE A 449 10.05 15.45 5.39
C PHE A 449 10.53 15.32 3.94
N ILE A 450 11.16 16.36 3.42
CA ILE A 450 11.86 16.33 2.13
C ILE A 450 13.33 16.04 2.42
N ILE A 451 13.78 14.81 2.11
CA ILE A 451 15.20 14.45 2.19
C ILE A 451 15.86 14.94 0.91
N ASN A 452 16.55 16.09 1.02
CA ASN A 452 17.02 16.89 -0.12
C ASN A 452 18.54 16.74 -0.28
N ASN A 453 18.97 15.99 -1.30
CA ASN A 453 20.36 15.83 -1.68
C ASN A 453 20.70 16.46 -3.06
N ASN A 454 19.74 17.09 -3.72
CA ASN A 454 19.84 17.71 -5.05
C ASN A 454 20.21 16.73 -6.18
N VAL A 455 19.91 15.43 -6.03
CA VAL A 455 20.25 14.42 -7.03
C VAL A 455 19.29 13.25 -7.05
N LEU A 456 19.08 12.63 -8.22
CA LEU A 456 18.42 11.34 -8.33
C LEU A 456 19.38 10.22 -7.88
N GLY A 457 19.62 10.13 -6.57
CA GLY A 457 20.74 9.40 -5.96
C GLY A 457 20.80 7.93 -6.35
N ILE A 458 19.64 7.23 -6.41
CA ILE A 458 19.62 5.81 -6.78
C ILE A 458 19.97 5.60 -8.26
N ILE A 459 19.57 6.51 -9.14
CA ILE A 459 19.89 6.45 -10.58
C ILE A 459 21.38 6.75 -10.78
N LYS A 460 21.90 7.77 -10.10
CA LYS A 460 23.35 8.06 -10.09
C LYS A 460 24.16 6.83 -9.65
N GLN A 461 23.78 6.19 -8.56
CA GLN A 461 24.46 4.99 -8.05
C GLN A 461 24.43 3.85 -9.08
N TRP A 462 23.33 3.66 -9.80
CA TRP A 462 23.25 2.64 -10.86
C TRP A 462 24.11 2.99 -12.08
N GLN A 463 24.19 4.27 -12.46
CA GLN A 463 25.12 4.71 -13.51
C GLN A 463 26.57 4.40 -13.12
N GLU A 464 26.95 4.71 -11.88
CA GLU A 464 28.29 4.40 -11.34
C GLU A 464 28.59 2.89 -11.35
N MET A 465 27.63 2.07 -10.89
CA MET A 465 27.76 0.59 -10.91
C MET A 465 27.86 0.02 -12.33
N ALA A 466 27.17 0.63 -13.29
CA ALA A 466 27.23 0.25 -14.69
C ALA A 466 28.47 0.81 -15.43
N ASN A 467 29.36 1.52 -14.72
CA ASN A 467 30.51 2.24 -15.29
C ASN A 467 30.10 3.20 -16.43
N THR A 468 28.91 3.82 -16.30
CA THR A 468 28.45 4.85 -17.22
C THR A 468 28.65 6.25 -16.62
N PRO A 469 28.92 7.28 -17.45
CA PRO A 469 29.05 8.64 -16.93
C PRO A 469 27.77 9.12 -16.23
N LYS A 470 27.92 9.93 -15.20
CA LYS A 470 26.80 10.64 -14.57
C LYS A 470 26.10 11.52 -15.59
N TYR A 471 24.79 11.32 -15.80
CA TYR A 471 24.02 12.07 -16.80
C TYR A 471 22.58 12.29 -16.36
N GLN A 472 22.11 13.55 -16.42
CA GLN A 472 20.72 13.97 -16.15
C GLN A 472 20.16 13.55 -14.78
N VAL A 473 21.00 13.53 -13.74
CA VAL A 473 20.61 13.14 -12.38
C VAL A 473 20.70 14.29 -11.37
N ASP A 474 21.40 15.38 -11.69
CA ASP A 474 21.47 16.56 -10.84
C ASP A 474 20.15 17.33 -10.90
N LEU A 475 19.64 17.71 -9.74
CA LEU A 475 18.41 18.47 -9.60
C LEU A 475 18.71 19.91 -9.19
N LYS A 476 18.09 20.86 -9.88
CA LYS A 476 18.02 22.25 -9.45
C LYS A 476 16.67 22.50 -8.81
N ASN A 477 16.63 22.33 -7.49
CA ASN A 477 15.39 22.39 -6.73
C ASN A 477 14.89 23.83 -6.50
N PRO A 478 13.57 24.03 -6.39
CA PRO A 478 12.98 25.25 -5.88
C PRO A 478 13.21 25.40 -4.37
N ASP A 479 12.87 26.56 -3.82
CA ASP A 479 12.77 26.74 -2.38
C ASP A 479 11.49 26.10 -1.84
N PHE A 480 11.60 24.90 -1.29
CA PHE A 480 10.46 24.14 -0.77
C PHE A 480 9.79 24.81 0.44
N VAL A 481 10.54 25.57 1.22
CA VAL A 481 9.98 26.33 2.36
C VAL A 481 9.06 27.44 1.86
N GLN A 482 9.49 28.20 0.83
CA GLN A 482 8.64 29.21 0.22
C GLN A 482 7.38 28.61 -0.41
N ILE A 483 7.49 27.44 -1.06
CA ILE A 483 6.34 26.73 -1.63
C ILE A 483 5.36 26.33 -0.52
N ALA A 484 5.83 25.72 0.57
CA ALA A 484 4.97 25.33 1.68
C ALA A 484 4.25 26.53 2.31
N ASN A 485 4.97 27.63 2.52
CA ASN A 485 4.40 28.87 3.04
C ASN A 485 3.33 29.47 2.10
N ALA A 486 3.50 29.34 0.77
CA ALA A 486 2.50 29.75 -0.20
C ALA A 486 1.19 28.94 -0.09
N TYR A 487 1.27 27.69 0.39
CA TYR A 487 0.11 26.85 0.74
C TYR A 487 -0.34 27.01 2.20
N SER A 488 0.18 28.02 2.95
CA SER A 488 -0.12 28.23 4.37
C SER A 488 0.26 27.05 5.27
N ILE A 489 1.33 26.35 4.93
CA ILE A 489 1.95 25.28 5.72
C ILE A 489 3.25 25.82 6.31
N GLU A 490 3.39 25.77 7.64
CA GLU A 490 4.63 26.13 8.31
C GLU A 490 5.78 25.24 7.86
N ALA A 491 6.98 25.82 7.64
CA ALA A 491 8.09 25.08 7.10
C ALA A 491 9.45 25.61 7.56
N ASP A 492 10.41 24.66 7.71
CA ASP A 492 11.78 24.97 8.12
C ASP A 492 12.83 24.32 7.20
N ASN A 493 13.92 25.03 6.96
CA ASN A 493 15.14 24.44 6.40
C ASN A 493 16.00 23.85 7.53
N ILE A 494 16.29 22.56 7.44
CA ILE A 494 17.02 21.80 8.45
C ILE A 494 18.47 21.54 8.00
N THR A 495 19.43 22.06 8.80
CA THR A 495 20.87 21.88 8.57
C THR A 495 21.60 21.24 9.76
N SER A 496 20.90 20.98 10.88
CA SER A 496 21.46 20.28 12.04
C SER A 496 20.49 19.27 12.64
N LEU A 497 21.02 18.17 13.19
CA LEU A 497 20.20 17.13 13.86
C LEU A 497 19.49 17.69 15.11
N LYS A 498 20.15 18.60 15.84
CA LYS A 498 19.57 19.22 17.04
C LYS A 498 18.35 20.08 16.66
N THR A 499 18.46 20.87 15.61
CA THR A 499 17.34 21.68 15.10
C THR A 499 16.18 20.76 14.64
N LEU A 500 16.50 19.68 13.93
CA LEU A 500 15.49 18.69 13.51
C LEU A 500 14.76 18.11 14.72
N GLU A 501 15.49 17.65 15.74
CA GLU A 501 14.90 17.04 16.93
C GLU A 501 13.97 18.02 17.66
N THR A 502 14.41 19.25 17.94
CA THR A 502 13.62 20.27 18.63
C THR A 502 12.36 20.67 17.85
N LYS A 503 12.53 20.97 16.55
CA LYS A 503 11.42 21.41 15.69
C LYS A 503 10.41 20.30 15.44
N LEU A 504 10.86 19.04 15.35
CA LEU A 504 9.99 17.89 15.19
C LEU A 504 9.14 17.64 16.44
N GLU A 505 9.70 17.78 17.64
CA GLU A 505 8.95 17.70 18.89
C GLU A 505 7.87 18.77 18.99
N GLU A 506 8.17 20.01 18.57
CA GLU A 506 7.21 21.11 18.49
C GLU A 506 6.07 20.78 17.51
N ALA A 507 6.39 20.35 16.27
CA ALA A 507 5.41 20.03 15.24
C ALA A 507 4.51 18.86 15.64
N ILE A 508 5.06 17.82 16.30
CA ILE A 508 4.29 16.69 16.84
C ILE A 508 3.27 17.16 17.88
N LYS A 509 3.69 18.06 18.77
CA LYS A 509 2.81 18.59 19.84
C LYS A 509 1.69 19.46 19.27
N ASP A 510 1.98 20.27 18.27
CA ASP A 510 1.01 21.19 17.67
C ASP A 510 -0.04 20.49 16.81
N ARG A 511 0.26 19.29 16.29
CA ARG A 511 -0.65 18.50 15.43
C ARG A 511 -1.18 19.28 14.23
N LYS A 512 -0.36 20.16 13.66
CA LYS A 512 -0.65 20.92 12.44
C LYS A 512 0.22 20.43 11.29
N PRO A 513 -0.17 20.71 10.02
CA PRO A 513 0.70 20.43 8.91
C PRO A 513 2.02 21.24 9.01
N HIS A 514 3.14 20.54 8.83
CA HIS A 514 4.47 21.14 8.86
C HIS A 514 5.38 20.50 7.81
N LEU A 515 6.29 21.29 7.21
CA LEU A 515 7.24 20.79 6.23
C LEU A 515 8.69 21.03 6.68
N PHE A 516 9.49 19.99 6.70
CA PHE A 516 10.94 20.07 6.91
C PHE A 516 11.70 19.78 5.62
N ASN A 517 12.40 20.78 5.08
CA ASN A 517 13.37 20.60 4.01
C ASN A 517 14.72 20.24 4.64
N ILE A 518 15.10 18.97 4.61
CA ILE A 518 16.29 18.44 5.28
C ILE A 518 17.42 18.32 4.26
N ASN A 519 18.39 19.21 4.33
CA ASN A 519 19.54 19.22 3.45
C ASN A 519 20.55 18.15 3.88
N VAL A 520 20.71 17.13 3.07
CA VAL A 520 21.57 15.97 3.34
C VAL A 520 22.70 15.84 2.31
N GLU A 521 23.74 15.10 2.72
CA GLU A 521 24.82 14.69 1.82
C GLU A 521 24.32 13.62 0.83
N ASP A 522 24.86 13.64 -0.38
CA ASP A 522 24.60 12.60 -1.38
C ASP A 522 25.46 11.37 -1.09
N ILE A 523 24.90 10.44 -0.32
CA ILE A 523 25.57 9.20 0.08
C ILE A 523 24.89 8.01 -0.59
N PRO A 524 25.65 7.12 -1.26
CA PRO A 524 25.11 5.90 -1.81
C PRO A 524 24.42 5.04 -0.76
N ILE A 525 23.28 4.44 -1.09
CA ILE A 525 22.64 3.47 -0.20
C ILE A 525 23.46 2.18 -0.13
N PRO A 526 23.42 1.50 1.01
CA PRO A 526 23.99 0.17 1.12
C PRO A 526 23.39 -0.75 0.07
N LEU A 527 24.25 -1.40 -0.72
CA LEU A 527 23.81 -2.43 -1.64
C LEU A 527 23.34 -3.66 -0.85
N PRO A 528 22.35 -4.41 -1.36
CA PRO A 528 22.05 -5.73 -0.82
C PRO A 528 23.31 -6.58 -0.88
N LYS A 529 23.67 -7.21 0.23
CA LYS A 529 24.74 -8.21 0.26
C LYS A 529 24.23 -9.52 -0.25
#